data_3bd814d7b72493af10cf44e96e1eb883
#
_entry.id   3bd814d7b72493af10cf44e96e1eb883
#
_cell.length_a   1.000
_cell.length_b   1.000
_cell.length_c   1.000
_cell.angle_alpha   90.00
_cell.angle_beta   90.00
_cell.angle_gamma   90.00
#
_symmetry.space_group_name_H-M   'P 1'
#
loop_
_entity.id
_entity.type
_entity.pdbx_description
1 polymer ?
#
loop_
_entity_poly.entity_id
_entity_poly.type
_entity_poly.pdbx_seq_one_letter_code
_entity_poly.pdbx_strand_id
1 'polypeptide(L)'
;MEFVDEALSASGRELGEIDRIAVTIGPGSFTGIRVGVAAARGLALALGKPAVGITTLHVVAESARLKQAGQPVLVVLDAKRDEVYLQAFDASGRPQGEAEILPAEEARLRFSGFAGIACGSGALVVTGAAGGKPDEIDMVALARLGAAADPASARPKPLYLRGPDAKPQAGFAVTRA
;
A
#
# COMPACT_ATOMS: atom_id res chain seq x y z
N MET A 1 10.83 17.71 5.31
CA MET A 1 11.18 17.39 6.73
C MET A 1 10.19 18.01 7.70
N GLU A 2 9.54 19.12 7.36
CA GLU A 2 8.58 19.84 8.23
C GLU A 2 7.56 18.93 8.95
N PHE A 3 6.87 18.06 8.23
CA PHE A 3 5.92 17.09 8.85
C PHE A 3 6.58 16.06 9.80
N VAL A 4 7.85 15.71 9.57
CA VAL A 4 8.58 14.81 10.48
C VAL A 4 8.92 15.54 11.78
N ASP A 5 9.38 16.77 11.67
CA ASP A 5 9.71 17.60 12.82
C ASP A 5 8.47 17.93 13.65
N GLU A 6 7.33 18.22 12.99
CA GLU A 6 6.04 18.42 13.63
C GLU A 6 5.57 17.17 14.39
N ALA A 7 5.65 15.98 13.76
CA ALA A 7 5.25 14.72 14.37
C ALA A 7 6.12 14.36 15.59
N LEU A 8 7.44 14.58 15.49
CA LEU A 8 8.34 14.35 16.61
C LEU A 8 8.04 15.32 17.77
N SER A 9 7.85 16.60 17.47
CA SER A 9 7.50 17.61 18.47
C SER A 9 6.17 17.27 19.16
N ALA A 10 5.15 16.87 18.39
CA ALA A 10 3.84 16.49 18.93
C ALA A 10 3.90 15.21 19.79
N SER A 11 4.81 14.29 19.48
CA SER A 11 4.98 13.04 20.25
C SER A 11 5.90 13.18 21.46
N GLY A 12 6.63 14.31 21.57
CA GLY A 12 7.67 14.50 22.59
C GLY A 12 8.87 13.55 22.42
N ARG A 13 9.09 13.04 21.19
CA ARG A 13 10.17 12.12 20.86
C ARG A 13 11.26 12.80 20.05
N GLU A 14 12.47 12.28 20.17
CA GLU A 14 13.60 12.69 19.36
C GLU A 14 13.82 11.76 18.17
N LEU A 15 14.40 12.27 17.11
CA LEU A 15 14.68 11.51 15.89
C LEU A 15 15.60 10.29 16.16
N GLY A 16 16.51 10.40 17.11
CA GLY A 16 17.40 9.33 17.55
C GLY A 16 16.72 8.14 18.23
N GLU A 17 15.52 8.36 18.80
CA GLU A 17 14.72 7.32 19.47
C GLU A 17 13.93 6.45 18.48
N ILE A 18 13.93 6.81 17.19
CA ILE A 18 13.24 6.04 16.15
C ILE A 18 14.02 4.74 15.89
N ASP A 19 13.37 3.61 16.02
CA ASP A 19 13.98 2.29 15.77
C ASP A 19 13.84 1.83 14.32
N ARG A 20 12.80 2.31 13.62
CA ARG A 20 12.45 1.83 12.28
C ARG A 20 11.61 2.85 11.52
N ILE A 21 11.75 2.83 10.19
CA ILE A 21 10.96 3.66 9.28
C ILE A 21 10.08 2.75 8.45
N ALA A 22 8.77 2.94 8.53
CA ALA A 22 7.79 2.23 7.70
C ALA A 22 7.27 3.16 6.60
N VAL A 23 7.14 2.64 5.39
CA VAL A 23 6.64 3.39 4.24
C VAL A 23 5.73 2.53 3.37
N THR A 24 4.68 3.12 2.81
CA THR A 24 3.85 2.45 1.80
C THR A 24 4.61 2.34 0.48
N ILE A 25 4.58 1.14 -0.11
CA ILE A 25 5.28 0.84 -1.37
C ILE A 25 4.34 0.72 -2.58
N GLY A 26 3.03 0.97 -2.41
CA GLY A 26 1.99 0.84 -3.42
C GLY A 26 1.12 -0.41 -3.22
N PRO A 27 0.13 -0.60 -4.10
CA PRO A 27 -0.17 0.23 -5.28
C PRO A 27 -0.70 1.61 -4.92
N GLY A 28 -0.59 2.57 -5.88
CA GLY A 28 -1.06 3.95 -5.71
C GLY A 28 -0.37 4.91 -6.69
N SER A 29 -0.31 6.20 -6.32
CA SER A 29 0.33 7.21 -7.15
C SER A 29 1.79 6.88 -7.47
N PHE A 30 2.10 6.75 -8.75
CA PHE A 30 3.44 6.40 -9.24
C PHE A 30 4.55 7.33 -8.72
N THR A 31 4.29 8.64 -8.78
CA THR A 31 5.23 9.65 -8.27
C THR A 31 5.29 9.63 -6.75
N GLY A 32 4.13 9.57 -6.07
CA GLY A 32 4.06 9.58 -4.62
C GLY A 32 4.79 8.39 -3.98
N ILE A 33 4.63 7.19 -4.53
CA ILE A 33 5.32 5.99 -4.04
C ILE A 33 6.85 6.15 -4.16
N ARG A 34 7.34 6.64 -5.31
CA ARG A 34 8.78 6.83 -5.52
C ARG A 34 9.37 7.84 -4.57
N VAL A 35 8.70 8.99 -4.41
CA VAL A 35 9.14 10.05 -3.49
C VAL A 35 9.13 9.53 -2.06
N GLY A 36 8.05 8.89 -1.62
CA GLY A 36 7.95 8.32 -0.27
C GLY A 36 9.02 7.28 0.03
N VAL A 37 9.22 6.32 -0.89
CA VAL A 37 10.26 5.29 -0.73
C VAL A 37 11.66 5.89 -0.73
N ALA A 38 11.94 6.87 -1.60
CA ALA A 38 13.25 7.54 -1.62
C ALA A 38 13.50 8.32 -0.34
N ALA A 39 12.51 9.06 0.16
CA ALA A 39 12.61 9.79 1.42
C ALA A 39 12.83 8.84 2.61
N ALA A 40 12.05 7.75 2.71
CA ALA A 40 12.19 6.77 3.77
C ALA A 40 13.57 6.10 3.76
N ARG A 41 14.09 5.74 2.59
CA ARG A 41 15.44 5.17 2.43
C ARG A 41 16.54 6.16 2.79
N GLY A 42 16.39 7.43 2.38
CA GLY A 42 17.33 8.49 2.71
C GLY A 42 17.39 8.74 4.23
N LEU A 43 16.22 8.82 4.87
CA LEU A 43 16.14 8.99 6.33
C LEU A 43 16.71 7.78 7.08
N ALA A 44 16.40 6.57 6.64
CA ALA A 44 16.93 5.33 7.21
C ALA A 44 18.46 5.28 7.14
N LEU A 45 19.03 5.67 5.99
CA LEU A 45 20.48 5.75 5.81
C LEU A 45 21.11 6.78 6.75
N ALA A 46 20.53 7.97 6.83
CA ALA A 46 21.04 9.05 7.70
C ALA A 46 21.00 8.68 9.19
N LEU A 47 20.00 7.91 9.61
CA LEU A 47 19.85 7.49 11.02
C LEU A 47 20.53 6.15 11.34
N GLY A 48 21.05 5.42 10.36
CA GLY A 48 21.56 4.07 10.56
C GLY A 48 20.47 3.08 11.03
N LYS A 49 19.21 3.32 10.68
CA LYS A 49 18.05 2.52 11.10
C LYS A 49 17.45 1.75 9.90
N PRO A 50 16.79 0.61 10.14
CA PRO A 50 16.13 -0.12 9.05
C PRO A 50 14.90 0.62 8.53
N ALA A 51 14.67 0.53 7.21
CA ALA A 51 13.40 0.91 6.59
C ALA A 51 12.67 -0.34 6.09
N VAL A 52 11.34 -0.36 6.25
CA VAL A 52 10.46 -1.43 5.77
C VAL A 52 9.36 -0.88 4.87
N GLY A 53 9.05 -1.64 3.81
CA GLY A 53 8.00 -1.34 2.86
C GLY A 53 6.76 -2.18 3.12
N ILE A 54 5.61 -1.53 3.26
CA ILE A 54 4.31 -2.18 3.45
C ILE A 54 3.42 -1.85 2.27
N THR A 55 2.70 -2.83 1.71
CA THR A 55 1.77 -2.54 0.61
C THR A 55 0.60 -1.69 1.07
N THR A 56 0.12 -0.80 0.22
CA THR A 56 -1.08 0.00 0.48
C THR A 56 -2.28 -0.89 0.81
N LEU A 57 -2.41 -2.01 0.08
CA LEU A 57 -3.47 -3.00 0.31
C LEU A 57 -3.40 -3.59 1.72
N HIS A 58 -2.21 -3.91 2.22
CA HIS A 58 -2.05 -4.44 3.57
C HIS A 58 -2.39 -3.41 4.65
N VAL A 59 -1.99 -2.14 4.46
CA VAL A 59 -2.33 -1.06 5.39
C VAL A 59 -3.84 -0.86 5.47
N VAL A 60 -4.53 -0.85 4.33
CA VAL A 60 -6.00 -0.71 4.28
C VAL A 60 -6.69 -1.92 4.95
N ALA A 61 -6.19 -3.13 4.72
CA ALA A 61 -6.70 -4.33 5.39
C ALA A 61 -6.55 -4.26 6.91
N GLU A 62 -5.37 -3.86 7.40
CA GLU A 62 -5.12 -3.74 8.84
C GLU A 62 -5.98 -2.64 9.46
N SER A 63 -6.17 -1.50 8.78
CA SER A 63 -7.09 -0.46 9.23
C SER A 63 -8.52 -0.96 9.38
N ALA A 64 -9.01 -1.78 8.44
CA ALA A 64 -10.32 -2.41 8.54
C ALA A 64 -10.39 -3.38 9.73
N ARG A 65 -9.36 -4.19 9.93
CA ARG A 65 -9.26 -5.15 11.05
C ARG A 65 -9.20 -4.48 12.42
N LEU A 66 -8.53 -3.33 12.53
CA LEU A 66 -8.50 -2.56 13.79
C LEU A 66 -9.89 -2.07 14.20
N LYS A 67 -10.77 -1.84 13.23
CA LYS A 67 -12.16 -1.42 13.47
C LYS A 67 -13.08 -2.60 13.70
N GLN A 68 -12.85 -3.71 13.01
CA GLN A 68 -13.72 -4.90 13.05
C GLN A 68 -12.87 -6.16 12.87
N ALA A 69 -12.44 -6.74 13.99
CA ALA A 69 -11.60 -7.94 14.00
C ALA A 69 -12.39 -9.22 13.69
N GLY A 70 -11.67 -10.28 13.34
CA GLY A 70 -12.20 -11.63 13.25
C GLY A 70 -12.90 -11.98 11.93
N GLN A 71 -12.83 -11.12 10.91
CA GLN A 71 -13.40 -11.40 9.60
C GLN A 71 -12.33 -11.32 8.50
N PRO A 72 -12.46 -12.09 7.42
CA PRO A 72 -11.66 -11.89 6.21
C PRO A 72 -11.89 -10.49 5.63
N VAL A 73 -10.85 -9.94 4.99
CA VAL A 73 -10.91 -8.61 4.38
C VAL A 73 -10.54 -8.71 2.91
N LEU A 74 -11.38 -8.17 2.04
CA LEU A 74 -11.07 -7.90 0.64
C LEU A 74 -10.79 -6.42 0.47
N VAL A 75 -9.57 -6.07 0.13
CA VAL A 75 -9.22 -4.70 -0.22
C VAL A 75 -9.32 -4.52 -1.72
N VAL A 76 -10.03 -3.50 -2.15
CA VAL A 76 -10.22 -3.14 -3.56
C VAL A 76 -9.96 -1.65 -3.72
N LEU A 77 -8.91 -1.28 -4.44
CA LEU A 77 -8.56 0.10 -4.74
C LEU A 77 -8.83 0.41 -6.21
N ASP A 78 -9.38 1.59 -6.49
CA ASP A 78 -9.59 2.04 -7.86
C ASP A 78 -8.24 2.25 -8.58
N ALA A 79 -7.97 1.46 -9.60
CA ALA A 79 -6.77 1.57 -10.42
C ALA A 79 -6.94 2.49 -11.64
N LYS A 80 -8.13 3.15 -11.78
CA LYS A 80 -8.56 3.89 -12.97
C LYS A 80 -8.72 2.99 -14.21
N ARG A 81 -9.31 3.53 -15.28
CA ARG A 81 -9.49 2.81 -16.56
C ARG A 81 -10.27 1.51 -16.42
N ASP A 82 -11.30 1.50 -15.57
CA ASP A 82 -12.14 0.34 -15.28
C ASP A 82 -11.37 -0.88 -14.74
N GLU A 83 -10.23 -0.64 -14.08
CA GLU A 83 -9.45 -1.65 -13.38
C GLU A 83 -9.39 -1.36 -11.89
N VAL A 84 -9.13 -2.42 -11.11
CA VAL A 84 -8.97 -2.35 -9.66
C VAL A 84 -7.70 -3.09 -9.22
N TYR A 85 -7.00 -2.55 -8.22
CA TYR A 85 -6.02 -3.29 -7.44
C TYR A 85 -6.75 -4.02 -6.33
N LEU A 86 -6.47 -5.29 -6.12
CA LEU A 86 -7.11 -6.05 -5.08
C LEU A 86 -6.19 -7.07 -4.42
N GLN A 87 -6.53 -7.40 -3.18
CA GLN A 87 -5.93 -8.50 -2.42
C GLN A 87 -6.88 -8.92 -1.31
N ALA A 88 -7.04 -10.23 -1.11
CA ALA A 88 -7.78 -10.78 0.01
C ALA A 88 -6.84 -11.11 1.18
N PHE A 89 -7.36 -10.97 2.40
CA PHE A 89 -6.67 -11.29 3.64
C PHE A 89 -7.59 -12.17 4.51
N ASP A 90 -7.02 -13.12 5.22
CA ASP A 90 -7.79 -13.92 6.17
C ASP A 90 -8.17 -13.12 7.44
N ALA A 91 -8.93 -13.74 8.33
CA ALA A 91 -9.35 -13.13 9.58
C ALA A 91 -8.17 -12.78 10.52
N SER A 92 -7.00 -13.38 10.32
CA SER A 92 -5.78 -13.06 11.05
C SER A 92 -4.98 -11.90 10.43
N GLY A 93 -5.37 -11.44 9.23
CA GLY A 93 -4.70 -10.39 8.46
C GLY A 93 -3.57 -10.90 7.57
N ARG A 94 -3.48 -12.21 7.33
CA ARG A 94 -2.50 -12.77 6.41
C ARG A 94 -3.01 -12.70 4.98
N PRO A 95 -2.17 -12.30 4.01
CA PRO A 95 -2.55 -12.31 2.60
C PRO A 95 -2.99 -13.71 2.13
N GLN A 96 -4.08 -13.75 1.38
CA GLN A 96 -4.60 -14.94 0.71
C GLN A 96 -4.27 -14.88 -0.79
N GLY A 97 -2.99 -14.93 -1.11
CA GLY A 97 -2.46 -14.78 -2.46
C GLY A 97 -1.77 -13.43 -2.69
N GLU A 98 -1.29 -13.26 -3.91
CA GLU A 98 -0.59 -12.04 -4.32
C GLU A 98 -1.57 -10.89 -4.58
N ALA A 99 -1.05 -9.66 -4.54
CA ALA A 99 -1.79 -8.48 -4.98
C ALA A 99 -1.96 -8.51 -6.51
N GLU A 100 -3.17 -8.25 -6.97
CA GLU A 100 -3.53 -8.33 -8.39
C GLU A 100 -4.06 -6.98 -8.91
N ILE A 101 -3.99 -6.80 -10.23
CA ILE A 101 -4.76 -5.80 -10.97
C ILE A 101 -5.69 -6.54 -11.91
N LEU A 102 -6.99 -6.24 -11.86
CA LEU A 102 -8.00 -6.87 -12.70
C LEU A 102 -8.95 -5.82 -13.28
N PRO A 103 -9.58 -6.11 -14.44
CA PRO A 103 -10.78 -5.39 -14.87
C PRO A 103 -11.85 -5.44 -13.78
N ALA A 104 -12.52 -4.32 -13.53
CA ALA A 104 -13.52 -4.21 -12.46
C ALA A 104 -14.66 -5.24 -12.61
N GLU A 105 -15.06 -5.55 -13.86
CA GLU A 105 -16.08 -6.55 -14.15
C GLU A 105 -15.62 -7.97 -13.78
N GLU A 106 -14.38 -8.32 -14.08
CA GLU A 106 -13.80 -9.61 -13.68
C GLU A 106 -13.71 -9.74 -12.17
N ALA A 107 -13.23 -8.69 -11.49
CA ALA A 107 -13.19 -8.62 -10.04
C ALA A 107 -14.59 -8.78 -9.43
N ARG A 108 -15.61 -8.15 -10.02
CA ARG A 108 -17.02 -8.27 -9.60
C ARG A 108 -17.53 -9.70 -9.72
N LEU A 109 -17.28 -10.37 -10.84
CA LEU A 109 -17.68 -11.78 -11.03
C LEU A 109 -17.01 -12.70 -10.00
N ARG A 110 -15.72 -12.48 -9.74
CA ARG A 110 -14.92 -13.32 -8.83
C ARG A 110 -15.27 -13.13 -7.36
N PHE A 111 -15.63 -11.92 -6.93
CA PHE A 111 -15.79 -11.55 -5.52
C PHE A 111 -17.20 -11.10 -5.13
N SER A 112 -18.22 -11.21 -5.99
CA SER A 112 -19.60 -10.80 -5.68
C SER A 112 -20.18 -11.48 -4.45
N GLY A 113 -19.72 -12.68 -4.11
CA GLY A 113 -20.13 -13.46 -2.94
C GLY A 113 -19.12 -13.43 -1.78
N PHE A 114 -18.19 -12.49 -1.74
CA PHE A 114 -17.17 -12.45 -0.70
C PHE A 114 -17.81 -12.30 0.71
N ALA A 115 -17.58 -13.30 1.56
CA ALA A 115 -18.09 -13.32 2.93
C ALA A 115 -17.05 -12.70 3.88
N GLY A 116 -17.13 -11.39 4.08
CA GLY A 116 -16.21 -10.63 4.93
C GLY A 116 -16.34 -9.12 4.73
N ILE A 117 -15.34 -8.39 5.15
CA ILE A 117 -15.27 -6.94 5.01
C ILE A 117 -14.68 -6.60 3.63
N ALA A 118 -15.44 -5.93 2.77
CA ALA A 118 -14.91 -5.33 1.55
C ALA A 118 -14.64 -3.84 1.81
N CYS A 119 -13.44 -3.37 1.50
CA CYS A 119 -13.03 -1.98 1.77
C CYS A 119 -12.10 -1.41 0.66
N GLY A 120 -11.90 -0.10 0.68
CA GLY A 120 -11.15 0.65 -0.32
C GLY A 120 -12.04 1.32 -1.37
N SER A 121 -11.45 2.18 -2.19
CA SER A 121 -12.16 3.04 -3.16
C SER A 121 -12.90 2.28 -4.26
N GLY A 122 -12.48 1.05 -4.57
CA GLY A 122 -13.11 0.17 -5.56
C GLY A 122 -14.12 -0.82 -4.99
N ALA A 123 -14.31 -0.90 -3.67
CA ALA A 123 -15.12 -1.94 -3.03
C ALA A 123 -16.58 -1.92 -3.51
N LEU A 124 -17.19 -0.74 -3.65
CA LEU A 124 -18.57 -0.59 -4.11
C LEU A 124 -18.79 -1.20 -5.51
N VAL A 125 -17.83 -0.99 -6.41
CA VAL A 125 -17.92 -1.47 -7.80
C VAL A 125 -17.84 -3.00 -7.86
N VAL A 126 -17.04 -3.62 -6.98
CA VAL A 126 -16.80 -5.07 -7.00
C VAL A 126 -17.84 -5.86 -6.20
N THR A 127 -18.20 -5.39 -5.01
CA THR A 127 -19.07 -6.16 -4.10
C THR A 127 -20.47 -5.57 -3.93
N GLY A 128 -20.71 -4.37 -4.45
CA GLY A 128 -21.96 -3.63 -4.18
C GLY A 128 -22.07 -3.09 -2.74
N ALA A 129 -21.11 -3.44 -1.87
CA ALA A 129 -21.08 -2.92 -0.51
C ALA A 129 -20.57 -1.48 -0.50
N ALA A 130 -21.15 -0.62 0.34
CA ALA A 130 -20.63 0.72 0.54
C ALA A 130 -19.20 0.61 1.05
N GLY A 131 -18.26 0.86 0.16
CA GLY A 131 -16.83 0.94 0.50
C GLY A 131 -16.61 2.06 1.51
N GLY A 132 -15.61 1.90 2.36
CA GLY A 132 -15.18 2.95 3.28
C GLY A 132 -14.72 4.21 2.53
N LYS A 133 -14.27 5.20 3.30
CA LYS A 133 -13.66 6.44 2.78
C LYS A 133 -12.58 6.17 1.73
N PRO A 134 -12.27 7.17 0.86
CA PRO A 134 -11.16 7.09 -0.08
C PRO A 134 -9.88 6.55 0.60
N ASP A 135 -8.99 6.00 -0.19
CA ASP A 135 -7.76 5.27 0.19
C ASP A 135 -6.82 6.09 1.09
N GLU A 136 -7.34 6.51 2.22
CA GLU A 136 -6.58 7.21 3.27
C GLU A 136 -5.70 6.20 4.00
N ILE A 137 -4.41 6.50 4.07
CA ILE A 137 -3.44 5.65 4.76
C ILE A 137 -3.57 5.86 6.26
N ASP A 138 -4.03 4.83 6.96
CA ASP A 138 -4.06 4.80 8.41
C ASP A 138 -2.62 4.62 8.94
N MET A 139 -2.09 5.69 9.54
CA MET A 139 -0.72 5.71 10.04
C MET A 139 -0.51 4.76 11.21
N VAL A 140 -1.54 4.47 12.01
CA VAL A 140 -1.48 3.49 13.11
C VAL A 140 -1.34 2.08 12.53
N ALA A 141 -2.14 1.74 11.52
CA ALA A 141 -2.04 0.47 10.81
C ALA A 141 -0.66 0.30 10.15
N LEU A 142 -0.16 1.34 9.47
CA LEU A 142 1.18 1.33 8.87
C LEU A 142 2.28 1.11 9.92
N ALA A 143 2.22 1.81 11.04
CA ALA A 143 3.21 1.69 12.11
C ALA A 143 3.21 0.29 12.75
N ARG A 144 2.03 -0.30 12.99
CA ARG A 144 1.89 -1.67 13.53
C ARG A 144 2.48 -2.71 12.58
N LEU A 145 2.11 -2.65 11.31
CA LEU A 145 2.65 -3.55 10.29
C LEU A 145 4.16 -3.36 10.13
N GLY A 146 4.62 -2.10 10.12
CA GLY A 146 6.03 -1.77 10.05
C GLY A 146 6.82 -2.31 11.24
N ALA A 147 6.28 -2.22 12.46
CA ALA A 147 6.92 -2.76 13.66
C ALA A 147 7.04 -4.30 13.61
N ALA A 148 6.05 -4.98 13.04
CA ALA A 148 6.02 -6.44 12.91
C ALA A 148 6.85 -6.97 11.72
N ALA A 149 7.12 -6.15 10.71
CA ALA A 149 7.80 -6.59 9.50
C ALA A 149 9.28 -6.92 9.74
N ASP A 150 9.78 -7.97 9.09
CA ASP A 150 11.21 -8.27 9.07
C ASP A 150 11.94 -7.36 8.07
N PRO A 151 12.92 -6.54 8.49
CA PRO A 151 13.65 -5.63 7.60
C PRO A 151 14.46 -6.35 6.50
N ALA A 152 14.81 -7.60 6.68
CA ALA A 152 15.56 -8.37 5.69
C ALA A 152 14.70 -8.72 4.48
N SER A 153 13.43 -9.07 4.70
CA SER A 153 12.47 -9.46 3.67
C SER A 153 11.59 -8.30 3.18
N ALA A 154 11.29 -7.34 4.06
CA ALA A 154 10.39 -6.21 3.76
C ALA A 154 11.12 -4.93 3.31
N ARG A 155 12.15 -5.06 2.48
CA ARG A 155 12.89 -3.88 1.98
C ARG A 155 11.98 -2.94 1.19
N PRO A 156 12.04 -1.59 1.39
CA PRO A 156 11.19 -0.64 0.70
C PRO A 156 11.58 -0.54 -0.78
N LYS A 157 10.81 -1.23 -1.61
CA LYS A 157 10.91 -1.24 -3.07
C LYS A 157 9.52 -0.99 -3.64
N PRO A 158 9.33 0.00 -4.54
CA PRO A 158 8.02 0.26 -5.14
C PRO A 158 7.40 -1.00 -5.76
N LEU A 159 6.14 -1.25 -5.45
CA LEU A 159 5.33 -2.31 -6.04
C LEU A 159 4.56 -1.75 -7.24
N TYR A 160 4.86 -2.23 -8.42
CA TYR A 160 4.18 -1.87 -9.65
C TYR A 160 3.36 -3.05 -10.15
N LEU A 161 2.04 -3.01 -9.97
CA LEU A 161 1.11 -4.01 -10.49
C LEU A 161 0.69 -3.71 -11.94
N ARG A 162 0.83 -2.45 -12.36
CA ARG A 162 0.65 -2.03 -13.75
C ARG A 162 2.01 -1.70 -14.37
N GLY A 163 2.23 -2.16 -15.61
CA GLY A 163 3.40 -1.77 -16.38
C GLY A 163 3.41 -0.26 -16.67
N PRO A 164 4.57 0.28 -17.11
CA PRO A 164 4.68 1.69 -17.46
C PRO A 164 3.76 2.03 -18.64
N ASP A 165 2.99 3.12 -18.51
CA ASP A 165 2.12 3.63 -19.58
C ASP A 165 2.90 4.23 -20.77
N ALA A 166 4.18 4.52 -20.59
CA ALA A 166 5.04 5.08 -21.62
C ALA A 166 5.33 4.06 -22.70
N LYS A 167 4.74 4.23 -23.88
CA LYS A 167 5.16 3.50 -25.07
C LYS A 167 6.47 4.10 -25.57
N PRO A 168 7.50 3.28 -25.91
CA PRO A 168 8.67 3.79 -26.58
C PRO A 168 8.24 4.53 -27.84
N GLN A 169 8.76 5.74 -28.07
CA GLN A 169 8.51 6.43 -29.34
C GLN A 169 9.14 5.62 -30.47
N ALA A 170 8.31 5.11 -31.37
CA ALA A 170 8.80 4.46 -32.58
C ALA A 170 9.58 5.48 -33.40
N GLY A 171 10.83 5.20 -33.72
CA GLY A 171 11.70 6.04 -34.59
C GLY A 171 12.82 6.80 -33.86
N PHE A 172 12.92 6.75 -32.53
CA PHE A 172 14.02 7.38 -31.77
C PHE A 172 14.93 6.37 -31.05
N ALA A 173 15.02 5.15 -31.55
CA ALA A 173 16.01 4.19 -31.05
C ALA A 173 17.43 4.67 -31.43
N VAL A 174 18.17 5.15 -30.44
CA VAL A 174 19.61 5.41 -30.62
C VAL A 174 20.30 4.06 -30.82
N THR A 175 20.78 3.80 -32.02
CA THR A 175 21.62 2.63 -32.30
C THR A 175 22.88 2.78 -31.46
N ARG A 176 23.10 1.92 -30.50
CA ARG A 176 24.37 1.86 -29.78
C ARG A 176 25.43 1.33 -30.74
N ALA A 177 26.46 2.15 -31.01
CA ALA A 177 27.67 1.73 -31.70
C ALA A 177 28.45 0.73 -30.84
#